data_32375c275f8a18875da01cae4735e876
#
_entry.id   32375c275f8a18875da01cae4735e876
#
_cell.length_a   1.000
_cell.length_b   1.000
_cell.length_c   1.000
_cell.angle_alpha   90.00
_cell.angle_beta   90.00
_cell.angle_gamma   90.00
#
_symmetry.space_group_name_H-M   'P 1'
#
loop_
_entity.id
_entity.type
_entity.pdbx_description
1 polymer ?
#
loop_
_entity_poly.entity_id
_entity_poly.type
_entity_poly.pdbx_seq_one_letter_code
_entity_poly.pdbx_strand_id
1 'polypeptide(L)'
;AFAVNALGARNVAQVTRALGAPLIHISTDYVFDGLKKTPYTEEDPPMPLNVYGNSKLSGEHFVRTATPWHFLVRVSGIYGHHPCRGKGGLNFVERMLKLAREQGKMRVVDDELITPTPTAEIASQLVALSATADYGVYHASSEGSCSWYDFAEAIFALSGTKVQLERASPGEFPARALRPKYSVLENQALKSRSLNVFSDWKEGLARYLQQRHKSEPVIAT
;
A
#
# COMPACT_ATOMS: atom_id res chain seq x y z
N ALA A 1 4.45 -18.13 -2.69
CA ALA A 1 4.83 -16.87 -2.06
C ALA A 1 6.34 -16.82 -1.77
N PHE A 2 6.90 -17.75 -0.97
CA PHE A 2 8.31 -17.72 -0.54
C PHE A 2 9.32 -17.74 -1.69
N ALA A 3 9.10 -18.54 -2.74
CA ALA A 3 10.02 -18.60 -3.89
C ALA A 3 10.25 -17.20 -4.53
N VAL A 4 9.18 -16.40 -4.63
CA VAL A 4 9.27 -15.05 -5.22
C VAL A 4 9.62 -14.00 -4.16
N ASN A 5 8.84 -13.93 -3.06
CA ASN A 5 8.97 -12.83 -2.10
C ASN A 5 10.22 -12.94 -1.20
N ALA A 6 10.72 -14.14 -0.96
CA ALA A 6 11.90 -14.38 -0.11
C ALA A 6 13.13 -14.72 -0.95
N LEU A 7 13.13 -15.86 -1.64
CA LEU A 7 14.30 -16.30 -2.40
C LEU A 7 14.60 -15.40 -3.61
N GLY A 8 13.54 -14.92 -4.31
CA GLY A 8 13.69 -13.94 -5.38
C GLY A 8 14.33 -12.64 -4.88
N ALA A 9 13.87 -12.12 -3.73
CA ALA A 9 14.45 -10.93 -3.11
C ALA A 9 15.93 -11.13 -2.76
N ARG A 10 16.28 -12.28 -2.16
CA ARG A 10 17.69 -12.67 -1.88
C ARG A 10 18.54 -12.64 -3.15
N ASN A 11 18.08 -13.29 -4.21
CA ASN A 11 18.84 -13.41 -5.44
C ASN A 11 19.12 -12.02 -6.07
N VAL A 12 18.10 -11.13 -6.08
CA VAL A 12 18.28 -9.75 -6.55
C VAL A 12 19.27 -9.00 -5.66
N ALA A 13 19.16 -9.11 -4.34
CA ALA A 13 20.06 -8.44 -3.40
C ALA A 13 21.53 -8.91 -3.55
N GLN A 14 21.76 -10.19 -3.81
CA GLN A 14 23.08 -10.72 -4.08
C GLN A 14 23.67 -10.18 -5.39
N VAL A 15 22.86 -10.07 -6.45
CA VAL A 15 23.28 -9.52 -7.73
C VAL A 15 23.58 -8.03 -7.61
N THR A 16 22.71 -7.24 -6.96
CA THR A 16 22.96 -5.81 -6.79
C THR A 16 24.22 -5.54 -5.96
N ARG A 17 24.47 -6.35 -4.92
CA ARG A 17 25.73 -6.27 -4.17
C ARG A 17 26.95 -6.55 -5.04
N ALA A 18 26.92 -7.59 -5.86
CA ALA A 18 28.02 -7.94 -6.75
C ALA A 18 28.32 -6.83 -7.78
N LEU A 19 27.28 -6.08 -8.17
CA LEU A 19 27.38 -4.94 -9.09
C LEU A 19 27.74 -3.63 -8.39
N GLY A 20 27.84 -3.58 -7.06
CA GLY A 20 28.03 -2.33 -6.31
C GLY A 20 26.84 -1.37 -6.41
N ALA A 21 25.65 -1.87 -6.72
CA ALA A 21 24.44 -1.06 -6.93
C ALA A 21 23.51 -1.08 -5.71
N PRO A 22 22.88 0.06 -5.36
CA PRO A 22 21.84 0.08 -4.33
C PRO A 22 20.58 -0.67 -4.78
N LEU A 23 19.85 -1.24 -3.80
CA LEU A 23 18.59 -1.95 -4.02
C LEU A 23 17.43 -1.24 -3.35
N ILE A 24 16.37 -0.94 -4.10
CA ILE A 24 15.08 -0.59 -3.52
C ILE A 24 14.20 -1.85 -3.50
N HIS A 25 13.82 -2.30 -2.29
CA HIS A 25 12.96 -3.47 -2.11
C HIS A 25 11.62 -3.05 -1.51
N ILE A 26 10.53 -3.28 -2.26
CA ILE A 26 9.18 -2.99 -1.78
C ILE A 26 8.69 -4.11 -0.87
N SER A 27 8.30 -3.76 0.35
CA SER A 27 7.65 -4.62 1.33
C SER A 27 6.21 -4.16 1.61
N THR A 28 5.63 -4.55 2.75
CA THR A 28 4.21 -4.39 3.05
C THR A 28 3.97 -4.11 4.53
N ASP A 29 2.89 -3.42 4.83
CA ASP A 29 2.29 -3.26 6.16
C ASP A 29 1.87 -4.61 6.79
N TYR A 30 1.62 -5.66 5.98
CA TYR A 30 1.27 -7.00 6.46
C TYR A 30 2.41 -7.73 7.17
N VAL A 31 3.56 -7.11 7.35
CA VAL A 31 4.61 -7.61 8.26
C VAL A 31 4.24 -7.39 9.73
N PHE A 32 3.21 -6.59 10.03
CA PHE A 32 2.71 -6.33 11.38
C PHE A 32 1.47 -7.16 11.73
N ASP A 33 1.22 -7.34 13.03
CA ASP A 33 0.10 -8.13 13.57
C ASP A 33 -1.24 -7.39 13.62
N GLY A 34 -1.22 -6.06 13.56
CA GLY A 34 -2.43 -5.24 13.61
C GLY A 34 -3.04 -5.08 15.01
N LEU A 35 -2.31 -5.36 16.07
CA LEU A 35 -2.78 -5.24 17.45
C LEU A 35 -2.50 -3.87 18.07
N LYS A 36 -1.58 -3.11 17.51
CA LYS A 36 -1.25 -1.76 17.95
C LYS A 36 -2.42 -0.81 17.62
N LYS A 37 -2.66 0.17 18.49
CA LYS A 37 -3.72 1.20 18.31
C LYS A 37 -3.15 2.56 17.89
N THR A 38 -1.87 2.62 17.62
CA THR A 38 -1.15 3.79 17.10
C THR A 38 -0.38 3.38 15.86
N PRO A 39 -0.05 4.29 14.94
CA PRO A 39 0.70 3.93 13.73
C PRO A 39 1.98 3.15 14.03
N TYR A 40 2.26 2.15 13.20
CA TYR A 40 3.51 1.38 13.26
C TYR A 40 4.65 2.22 12.71
N THR A 41 5.74 2.28 13.45
CA THR A 41 7.00 2.89 13.03
C THR A 41 7.96 1.83 12.47
N GLU A 42 9.05 2.25 11.87
CA GLU A 42 10.09 1.36 11.37
C GLU A 42 10.82 0.59 12.50
N GLU A 43 10.71 1.06 13.75
CA GLU A 43 11.30 0.45 14.95
C GLU A 43 10.41 -0.64 15.57
N ASP A 44 9.12 -0.66 15.22
CA ASP A 44 8.21 -1.68 15.73
C ASP A 44 8.59 -3.08 15.23
N PRO A 45 8.59 -4.11 16.10
CA PRO A 45 8.93 -5.46 15.71
C PRO A 45 7.86 -6.05 14.77
N PRO A 46 8.24 -6.59 13.60
CA PRO A 46 7.30 -7.24 12.70
C PRO A 46 6.81 -8.58 13.27
N MET A 47 5.50 -8.84 13.16
CA MET A 47 4.82 -10.07 13.58
C MET A 47 3.71 -10.44 12.59
N PRO A 48 4.02 -10.93 11.39
CA PRO A 48 3.04 -11.16 10.33
C PRO A 48 2.07 -12.30 10.66
N LEU A 49 0.77 -12.09 10.36
CA LEU A 49 -0.31 -13.05 10.65
C LEU A 49 -0.55 -14.10 9.57
N ASN A 50 0.01 -13.93 8.38
CA ASN A 50 -0.30 -14.76 7.22
C ASN A 50 0.94 -15.09 6.38
N VAL A 51 0.78 -16.05 5.46
CA VAL A 51 1.85 -16.52 4.58
C VAL A 51 2.44 -15.41 3.72
N TYR A 52 1.62 -14.47 3.25
CA TYR A 52 2.10 -13.33 2.46
C TYR A 52 3.04 -12.44 3.29
N GLY A 53 2.59 -11.97 4.45
CA GLY A 53 3.40 -11.15 5.35
C GLY A 53 4.71 -11.86 5.76
N ASN A 54 4.61 -13.15 6.15
CA ASN A 54 5.79 -13.96 6.48
C ASN A 54 6.78 -14.06 5.32
N SER A 55 6.29 -14.30 4.10
CA SER A 55 7.17 -14.40 2.93
C SER A 55 7.83 -13.07 2.57
N LYS A 56 7.13 -11.93 2.78
CA LYS A 56 7.69 -10.60 2.57
C LYS A 56 8.72 -10.26 3.64
N LEU A 57 8.44 -10.55 4.92
CA LEU A 57 9.40 -10.36 6.02
C LEU A 57 10.67 -11.19 5.82
N SER A 58 10.53 -12.45 5.36
CA SER A 58 11.70 -13.28 5.01
C SER A 58 12.53 -12.62 3.90
N GLY A 59 11.89 -11.98 2.92
CA GLY A 59 12.57 -11.18 1.89
C GLY A 59 13.32 -9.99 2.47
N GLU A 60 12.71 -9.26 3.42
CA GLU A 60 13.38 -8.16 4.14
C GLU A 60 14.67 -8.65 4.83
N HIS A 61 14.61 -9.78 5.54
CA HIS A 61 15.79 -10.36 6.19
C HIS A 61 16.88 -10.71 5.20
N PHE A 62 16.53 -11.33 4.08
CA PHE A 62 17.52 -11.67 3.05
C PHE A 62 18.15 -10.43 2.41
N VAL A 63 17.37 -9.38 2.13
CA VAL A 63 17.90 -8.13 1.60
C VAL A 63 18.89 -7.49 2.56
N ARG A 64 18.50 -7.35 3.84
CA ARG A 64 19.34 -6.73 4.90
C ARG A 64 20.65 -7.47 5.11
N THR A 65 20.65 -8.81 5.00
CA THR A 65 21.86 -9.62 5.18
C THR A 65 22.72 -9.71 3.92
N ALA A 66 22.12 -9.58 2.73
CA ALA A 66 22.83 -9.70 1.46
C ALA A 66 23.57 -8.41 1.07
N THR A 67 23.00 -7.22 1.31
CA THR A 67 23.62 -5.95 0.92
C THR A 67 23.37 -4.84 1.95
N PRO A 68 24.40 -4.04 2.32
CA PRO A 68 24.20 -2.85 3.16
C PRO A 68 23.54 -1.69 2.36
N TRP A 69 23.61 -1.70 1.05
CA TRP A 69 23.12 -0.64 0.16
C TRP A 69 21.67 -0.92 -0.25
N HIS A 70 20.73 -0.82 0.71
CA HIS A 70 19.33 -1.10 0.45
C HIS A 70 18.40 -0.04 1.05
N PHE A 71 17.35 0.26 0.32
CA PHE A 71 16.16 0.93 0.79
C PHE A 71 15.04 -0.12 0.87
N LEU A 72 14.68 -0.54 2.06
CA LEU A 72 13.61 -1.46 2.30
C LEU A 72 12.35 -0.63 2.60
N VAL A 73 11.37 -0.65 1.70
CA VAL A 73 10.25 0.27 1.71
C VAL A 73 8.95 -0.48 1.95
N ARG A 74 8.35 -0.34 3.14
CA ARG A 74 7.04 -0.89 3.49
C ARG A 74 5.95 0.08 3.06
N VAL A 75 4.96 -0.44 2.33
CA VAL A 75 3.84 0.34 1.79
C VAL A 75 2.51 -0.23 2.29
N SER A 76 1.45 0.61 2.35
CA SER A 76 0.11 0.23 2.77
C SER A 76 -0.94 0.67 1.76
N GLY A 77 -2.01 -0.10 1.60
CA GLY A 77 -3.23 0.26 0.88
C GLY A 77 -3.05 0.74 -0.56
N ILE A 78 -2.08 0.21 -1.31
CA ILE A 78 -1.65 0.76 -2.60
C ILE A 78 -2.71 0.63 -3.72
N TYR A 79 -2.86 1.72 -4.49
CA TYR A 79 -3.68 1.78 -5.70
C TYR A 79 -3.02 2.69 -6.76
N GLY A 80 -3.35 2.46 -8.05
CA GLY A 80 -2.75 3.21 -9.15
C GLY A 80 -3.48 2.99 -10.47
N HIS A 81 -3.10 3.73 -11.51
CA HIS A 81 -3.77 3.69 -12.83
C HIS A 81 -3.51 2.40 -13.62
N HIS A 82 -2.40 1.72 -13.36
CA HIS A 82 -2.07 0.48 -14.06
C HIS A 82 -2.77 -0.73 -13.44
N PRO A 83 -3.15 -1.74 -14.26
CA PRO A 83 -3.85 -2.93 -13.80
C PRO A 83 -3.09 -3.68 -12.70
N CYS A 84 -3.80 -4.05 -11.64
CA CYS A 84 -3.27 -4.90 -10.57
C CYS A 84 -3.40 -6.38 -10.94
N ARG A 85 -2.37 -6.96 -11.56
CA ARG A 85 -2.36 -8.35 -12.05
C ARG A 85 -2.75 -9.37 -10.96
N GLY A 86 -2.30 -9.18 -9.73
CA GLY A 86 -2.58 -10.08 -8.60
C GLY A 86 -4.02 -10.02 -8.06
N LYS A 87 -4.81 -9.05 -8.49
CA LYS A 87 -6.20 -8.82 -8.02
C LYS A 87 -7.23 -8.80 -9.17
N GLY A 88 -6.96 -9.50 -10.26
CA GLY A 88 -7.88 -9.54 -11.39
C GLY A 88 -7.95 -8.24 -12.22
N GLY A 89 -6.92 -7.43 -12.17
CA GLY A 89 -6.78 -6.21 -12.97
C GLY A 89 -7.25 -4.92 -12.30
N LEU A 90 -8.20 -4.97 -11.34
CA LEU A 90 -8.75 -3.77 -10.71
C LEU A 90 -8.13 -3.54 -9.31
N ASN A 91 -7.73 -2.29 -9.02
CA ASN A 91 -7.46 -1.86 -7.67
C ASN A 91 -8.78 -1.61 -6.90
N PHE A 92 -8.70 -1.26 -5.62
CA PHE A 92 -9.88 -1.04 -4.78
C PHE A 92 -10.77 0.09 -5.32
N VAL A 93 -10.19 1.22 -5.73
CA VAL A 93 -10.94 2.39 -6.24
C VAL A 93 -11.75 2.01 -7.47
N GLU A 94 -11.10 1.39 -8.48
CA GLU A 94 -11.76 0.98 -9.71
C GLU A 94 -12.83 -0.08 -9.47
N ARG A 95 -12.57 -1.00 -8.53
CA ARG A 95 -13.55 -2.02 -8.15
C ARG A 95 -14.78 -1.42 -7.50
N MET A 96 -14.62 -0.44 -6.59
CA MET A 96 -15.75 0.25 -5.95
C MET A 96 -16.58 1.01 -6.98
N LEU A 97 -15.95 1.78 -7.86
CA LEU A 97 -16.64 2.52 -8.92
C LEU A 97 -17.39 1.60 -9.89
N LYS A 98 -16.78 0.46 -10.25
CA LYS A 98 -17.45 -0.55 -11.08
C LYS A 98 -18.68 -1.15 -10.40
N LEU A 99 -18.54 -1.62 -9.17
CA LEU A 99 -19.64 -2.23 -8.41
C LEU A 99 -20.78 -1.26 -8.17
N ALA A 100 -20.48 0.04 -7.89
CA ALA A 100 -21.49 1.06 -7.72
C ALA A 100 -22.36 1.24 -8.97
N ARG A 101 -21.76 1.23 -10.17
CA ARG A 101 -22.48 1.32 -11.45
C ARG A 101 -23.34 0.09 -11.72
N GLU A 102 -22.88 -1.09 -11.33
CA GLU A 102 -23.56 -2.37 -11.61
C GLU A 102 -24.70 -2.66 -10.63
N GLN A 103 -24.55 -2.30 -9.35
CA GLN A 103 -25.44 -2.76 -8.30
C GLN A 103 -26.23 -1.65 -7.61
N GLY A 104 -25.80 -0.39 -7.66
CA GLY A 104 -26.44 0.75 -7.00
C GLY A 104 -26.43 0.70 -5.45
N LYS A 105 -26.11 -0.45 -4.87
CA LYS A 105 -26.02 -0.68 -3.43
C LYS A 105 -24.81 -1.59 -3.14
N MET A 106 -24.09 -1.32 -2.04
CA MET A 106 -22.98 -2.18 -1.59
C MET A 106 -22.73 -2.07 -0.09
N ARG A 107 -22.01 -3.08 0.41
CA ARG A 107 -21.56 -3.14 1.80
C ARG A 107 -20.06 -3.28 1.85
N VAL A 108 -19.40 -2.52 2.73
CA VAL A 108 -17.94 -2.50 2.86
C VAL A 108 -17.56 -2.65 4.33
N VAL A 109 -16.49 -3.39 4.60
CA VAL A 109 -15.95 -3.62 5.95
C VAL A 109 -15.46 -2.31 6.57
N ASP A 110 -15.69 -2.15 7.86
CA ASP A 110 -15.36 -0.94 8.62
C ASP A 110 -14.41 -1.23 9.80
N ASP A 111 -14.00 -2.47 9.96
CA ASP A 111 -13.21 -2.97 11.08
C ASP A 111 -11.73 -3.21 10.77
N GLU A 112 -11.25 -2.75 9.60
CA GLU A 112 -9.85 -2.76 9.19
C GLU A 112 -9.39 -1.32 8.89
N LEU A 113 -8.39 -0.82 9.61
CA LEU A 113 -7.81 0.52 9.44
C LEU A 113 -6.50 0.44 8.64
N ILE A 114 -6.43 1.25 7.60
CA ILE A 114 -5.33 1.30 6.63
C ILE A 114 -4.92 2.75 6.33
N THR A 115 -3.83 2.92 5.59
CA THR A 115 -3.53 4.16 4.87
C THR A 115 -3.57 3.93 3.37
N PRO A 116 -4.61 4.38 2.64
CA PRO A 116 -4.65 4.27 1.19
C PRO A 116 -3.58 5.14 0.55
N THR A 117 -2.74 4.55 -0.32
CA THR A 117 -1.58 5.24 -0.89
C THR A 117 -1.53 5.12 -2.41
N PRO A 118 -1.53 6.24 -3.17
CA PRO A 118 -1.36 6.22 -4.61
C PRO A 118 0.05 5.77 -5.01
N THR A 119 0.17 4.88 -5.99
CA THR A 119 1.48 4.44 -6.49
C THR A 119 2.31 5.56 -7.10
N ALA A 120 1.69 6.64 -7.58
CA ALA A 120 2.39 7.82 -8.08
C ALA A 120 3.19 8.53 -6.97
N GLU A 121 2.62 8.66 -5.76
CA GLU A 121 3.32 9.25 -4.61
C GLU A 121 4.46 8.35 -4.13
N ILE A 122 4.23 7.02 -4.11
CA ILE A 122 5.29 6.06 -3.80
C ILE A 122 6.45 6.22 -4.81
N ALA A 123 6.16 6.31 -6.11
CA ALA A 123 7.18 6.49 -7.12
C ALA A 123 8.00 7.78 -6.89
N SER A 124 7.34 8.89 -6.57
CA SER A 124 8.02 10.15 -6.23
C SER A 124 8.92 9.99 -5.00
N GLN A 125 8.44 9.29 -3.97
CA GLN A 125 9.24 9.00 -2.76
C GLN A 125 10.44 8.11 -3.07
N LEU A 126 10.30 7.10 -3.92
CA LEU A 126 11.41 6.23 -4.31
C LEU A 126 12.49 7.01 -5.08
N VAL A 127 12.09 7.94 -5.94
CA VAL A 127 13.04 8.85 -6.63
C VAL A 127 13.78 9.70 -5.62
N ALA A 128 13.09 10.31 -4.64
CA ALA A 128 13.74 11.11 -3.60
C ALA A 128 14.74 10.28 -2.78
N LEU A 129 14.36 9.05 -2.37
CA LEU A 129 15.26 8.14 -1.65
C LEU A 129 16.46 7.72 -2.49
N SER A 130 16.27 7.43 -3.78
CA SER A 130 17.34 6.97 -4.67
C SER A 130 18.43 8.01 -4.90
N ALA A 131 18.13 9.28 -4.64
CA ALA A 131 19.09 10.38 -4.73
C ALA A 131 19.98 10.51 -3.47
N THR A 132 19.76 9.67 -2.46
CA THR A 132 20.52 9.68 -1.21
C THR A 132 21.35 8.42 -1.03
N ALA A 133 22.19 8.41 0.02
CA ALA A 133 22.87 7.22 0.52
C ALA A 133 22.34 6.80 1.93
N ASP A 134 21.17 7.30 2.32
CA ASP A 134 20.53 7.02 3.61
C ASP A 134 19.85 5.65 3.58
N TYR A 135 20.66 4.60 3.43
CA TYR A 135 20.17 3.22 3.37
C TYR A 135 19.47 2.80 4.68
N GLY A 136 18.47 1.93 4.57
CA GLY A 136 17.73 1.43 5.72
C GLY A 136 16.31 1.00 5.43
N VAL A 137 15.52 0.92 6.51
CA VAL A 137 14.09 0.58 6.46
C VAL A 137 13.27 1.86 6.49
N TYR A 138 12.24 1.92 5.66
CA TYR A 138 11.34 3.05 5.51
C TYR A 138 9.90 2.60 5.44
N HIS A 139 9.02 3.33 6.08
CA HIS A 139 7.60 3.30 5.76
C HIS A 139 7.32 4.35 4.69
N ALA A 140 6.45 4.03 3.74
CA ALA A 140 6.10 4.89 2.62
C ALA A 140 4.61 4.78 2.31
N SER A 141 3.81 5.53 3.05
CA SER A 141 2.37 5.63 2.91
C SER A 141 1.93 7.09 2.94
N SER A 142 0.75 7.39 2.40
CA SER A 142 0.13 8.69 2.57
C SER A 142 -0.05 9.03 4.05
N GLU A 143 -0.32 10.28 4.40
CA GLU A 143 -0.60 10.68 5.77
C GLU A 143 -2.06 10.42 6.14
N GLY A 144 -2.32 10.21 7.44
CA GLY A 144 -3.64 9.88 7.95
C GLY A 144 -4.01 8.41 7.82
N SER A 145 -5.26 8.09 8.13
CA SER A 145 -5.78 6.72 8.06
C SER A 145 -7.30 6.73 7.90
N CYS A 146 -7.86 5.60 7.45
CA CYS A 146 -9.29 5.39 7.35
C CYS A 146 -9.61 3.90 7.34
N SER A 147 -10.88 3.55 7.55
CA SER A 147 -11.37 2.20 7.26
C SER A 147 -11.58 2.00 5.75
N TRP A 148 -11.77 0.75 5.32
CA TRP A 148 -12.17 0.48 3.94
C TRP A 148 -13.52 1.12 3.59
N TYR A 149 -14.44 1.21 4.59
CA TYR A 149 -15.72 1.90 4.43
C TYR A 149 -15.51 3.39 4.17
N ASP A 150 -14.74 4.09 5.03
CA ASP A 150 -14.44 5.52 4.86
C ASP A 150 -13.73 5.80 3.54
N PHE A 151 -12.85 4.88 3.12
CA PHE A 151 -12.18 5.01 1.81
C PHE A 151 -13.18 4.89 0.66
N ALA A 152 -14.13 3.93 0.71
CA ALA A 152 -15.19 3.79 -0.29
C ALA A 152 -16.12 5.02 -0.30
N GLU A 153 -16.51 5.53 0.87
CA GLU A 153 -17.31 6.75 0.99
C GLU A 153 -16.62 7.96 0.33
N ALA A 154 -15.32 8.15 0.61
CA ALA A 154 -14.54 9.23 -0.02
C ALA A 154 -14.43 9.06 -1.55
N ILE A 155 -14.26 7.81 -2.05
CA ILE A 155 -14.25 7.52 -3.49
C ILE A 155 -15.56 7.99 -4.14
N PHE A 156 -16.70 7.65 -3.55
CA PHE A 156 -18.00 8.01 -4.11
C PHE A 156 -18.29 9.51 -4.01
N ALA A 157 -17.95 10.12 -2.89
CA ALA A 157 -18.10 11.57 -2.71
C ALA A 157 -17.27 12.35 -3.73
N LEU A 158 -15.99 12.02 -3.89
CA LEU A 158 -15.09 12.73 -4.79
C LEU A 158 -15.34 12.43 -6.28
N SER A 159 -15.88 11.26 -6.61
CA SER A 159 -16.23 10.91 -8.00
C SER A 159 -17.64 11.33 -8.41
N GLY A 160 -18.47 11.85 -7.48
CA GLY A 160 -19.87 12.15 -7.73
C GLY A 160 -20.74 10.91 -7.98
N THR A 161 -20.26 9.70 -7.63
CA THR A 161 -20.97 8.45 -7.86
C THR A 161 -22.06 8.24 -6.81
N LYS A 162 -23.32 8.12 -7.25
CA LYS A 162 -24.44 7.85 -6.35
C LYS A 162 -24.55 6.34 -6.10
N VAL A 163 -24.53 5.93 -4.83
CA VAL A 163 -24.64 4.53 -4.40
C VAL A 163 -25.17 4.48 -2.96
N GLN A 164 -25.94 3.47 -2.64
CA GLN A 164 -26.31 3.16 -1.27
C GLN A 164 -25.16 2.38 -0.63
N LEU A 165 -24.34 3.06 0.18
CA LEU A 165 -23.21 2.46 0.89
C LEU A 165 -23.60 2.14 2.33
N GLU A 166 -23.38 0.89 2.75
CA GLU A 166 -23.65 0.41 4.10
C GLU A 166 -22.40 -0.23 4.72
N ARG A 167 -22.27 -0.16 6.05
CA ARG A 167 -21.24 -0.90 6.76
C ARG A 167 -21.56 -2.39 6.78
N ALA A 168 -20.59 -3.20 6.46
CA ALA A 168 -20.71 -4.65 6.56
C ALA A 168 -20.60 -5.09 8.04
N SER A 169 -21.35 -6.12 8.40
CA SER A 169 -21.20 -6.73 9.71
C SER A 169 -19.83 -7.42 9.85
N PRO A 170 -19.24 -7.46 11.04
CA PRO A 170 -18.01 -8.19 11.27
C PRO A 170 -18.14 -9.65 10.81
N GLY A 171 -17.19 -10.14 10.01
CA GLY A 171 -17.21 -11.50 9.48
C GLY A 171 -18.10 -11.75 8.27
N GLU A 172 -18.86 -10.77 7.77
CA GLU A 172 -19.74 -10.92 6.60
C GLU A 172 -18.94 -11.27 5.32
N PHE A 173 -17.74 -10.75 5.20
CA PHE A 173 -16.82 -11.09 4.10
C PHE A 173 -15.60 -11.84 4.64
N PRO A 174 -15.70 -13.16 4.84
CA PRO A 174 -14.60 -13.93 5.38
C PRO A 174 -13.39 -13.88 4.44
N ALA A 175 -12.29 -13.38 4.96
CA ALA A 175 -11.03 -13.37 4.22
C ALA A 175 -10.43 -14.78 4.21
N ARG A 176 -9.83 -15.19 3.09
CA ARG A 176 -9.11 -16.49 2.96
C ARG A 176 -7.88 -16.58 3.87
N ALA A 177 -7.38 -15.45 4.35
CA ALA A 177 -6.24 -15.36 5.26
C ALA A 177 -6.50 -14.27 6.31
N LEU A 178 -5.94 -14.44 7.50
CA LEU A 178 -5.97 -13.41 8.55
C LEU A 178 -5.36 -12.11 8.03
N ARG A 179 -6.01 -10.99 8.33
CA ARG A 179 -5.53 -9.65 8.01
C ARG A 179 -5.34 -8.84 9.28
N PRO A 180 -4.32 -7.99 9.34
CA PRO A 180 -4.21 -7.05 10.46
C PRO A 180 -5.42 -6.11 10.47
N LYS A 181 -6.02 -5.94 11.66
CA LYS A 181 -7.13 -5.00 11.86
C LYS A 181 -6.68 -3.55 11.84
N TYR A 182 -5.42 -3.33 12.10
CA TYR A 182 -4.78 -2.02 12.09
C TYR A 182 -3.44 -2.14 11.36
N SER A 183 -3.30 -1.54 10.19
CA SER A 183 -2.05 -1.57 9.41
C SER A 183 -1.57 -0.18 8.99
N VAL A 184 -1.91 0.82 9.79
CA VAL A 184 -1.48 2.21 9.59
C VAL A 184 0.02 2.32 9.88
N LEU A 185 0.75 2.91 8.93
CA LEU A 185 2.19 3.15 9.03
C LEU A 185 2.48 4.62 9.36
N GLU A 186 3.49 4.87 10.17
CA GLU A 186 4.11 6.18 10.39
C GLU A 186 5.41 6.26 9.59
N ASN A 187 5.56 7.28 8.78
CA ASN A 187 6.76 7.52 7.95
C ASN A 187 7.89 8.17 8.79
N GLN A 188 8.20 7.61 9.96
CA GLN A 188 9.10 8.24 10.92
C GLN A 188 10.50 8.46 10.36
N ALA A 189 11.05 7.45 9.68
CA ALA A 189 12.38 7.53 9.09
C ALA A 189 12.47 8.56 7.95
N LEU A 190 11.42 8.74 7.16
CA LEU A 190 11.34 9.79 6.13
C LEU A 190 11.24 11.18 6.75
N LYS A 191 10.35 11.34 7.74
CA LYS A 191 10.13 12.62 8.43
C LYS A 191 11.38 13.11 9.17
N SER A 192 12.06 12.22 9.88
CA SER A 192 13.28 12.57 10.62
C SER A 192 14.43 13.05 9.72
N ARG A 193 14.39 12.69 8.42
CA ARG A 193 15.37 13.10 7.41
C ARG A 193 14.89 14.23 6.50
N SER A 194 13.68 14.77 6.74
CA SER A 194 13.04 15.76 5.87
C SER A 194 12.87 15.28 4.42
N LEU A 195 12.66 13.99 4.22
CA LEU A 195 12.49 13.34 2.91
C LEU A 195 11.04 12.98 2.60
N ASN A 196 10.10 13.12 3.57
CA ASN A 196 8.72 12.73 3.38
C ASN A 196 8.01 13.64 2.37
N VAL A 197 7.53 13.06 1.26
CA VAL A 197 6.81 13.79 0.19
C VAL A 197 5.33 13.44 0.11
N PHE A 198 4.85 12.60 1.02
CA PHE A 198 3.46 12.15 1.02
C PHE A 198 2.49 13.24 1.50
N SER A 199 1.34 13.28 0.85
CA SER A 199 0.20 14.10 1.26
C SER A 199 -0.80 13.30 2.11
N ASP A 200 -1.84 13.99 2.61
CA ASP A 200 -3.01 13.30 3.17
C ASP A 200 -3.64 12.36 2.13
N TRP A 201 -4.12 11.21 2.58
CA TRP A 201 -4.68 10.16 1.71
C TRP A 201 -5.89 10.64 0.88
N LYS A 202 -6.70 11.59 1.40
CA LYS A 202 -7.83 12.17 0.65
C LYS A 202 -7.36 13.04 -0.50
N GLU A 203 -6.29 13.81 -0.30
CA GLU A 203 -5.68 14.61 -1.37
C GLU A 203 -5.08 13.70 -2.45
N GLY A 204 -4.39 12.62 -2.04
CA GLY A 204 -3.88 11.60 -2.95
C GLY A 204 -5.00 10.95 -3.79
N LEU A 205 -6.13 10.63 -3.15
CA LEU A 205 -7.31 10.10 -3.82
C LEU A 205 -7.92 11.11 -4.80
N ALA A 206 -8.04 12.37 -4.40
CA ALA A 206 -8.58 13.42 -5.28
C ALA A 206 -7.73 13.60 -6.56
N ARG A 207 -6.39 13.63 -6.42
CA ARG A 207 -5.47 13.68 -7.57
C ARG A 207 -5.61 12.46 -8.47
N TYR A 208 -5.71 11.26 -7.90
CA TYR A 208 -5.92 10.04 -8.65
C TYR A 208 -7.19 10.08 -9.49
N LEU A 209 -8.33 10.46 -8.90
CA LEU A 209 -9.61 10.55 -9.60
C LEU A 209 -9.62 11.62 -10.69
N GLN A 210 -8.97 12.77 -10.48
CA GLN A 210 -8.83 13.80 -11.51
C GLN A 210 -8.01 13.31 -12.72
N GLN A 211 -6.91 12.60 -12.49
CA GLN A 211 -6.08 12.04 -13.55
C GLN A 211 -6.80 10.93 -14.32
N ARG A 212 -7.60 10.13 -13.63
CA ARG A 212 -8.43 9.09 -14.22
C ARG A 212 -9.37 9.66 -15.27
N HIS A 213 -10.07 10.76 -14.99
CA HIS A 213 -10.98 11.42 -15.94
C HIS A 213 -10.27 11.92 -17.21
N LYS A 214 -8.99 12.30 -17.11
CA LYS A 214 -8.19 12.73 -18.26
C LYS A 214 -7.75 11.57 -19.16
N SER A 215 -7.75 10.35 -18.64
CA SER A 215 -7.30 9.13 -19.34
C SER A 215 -8.44 8.31 -19.92
N GLU A 216 -9.70 8.60 -19.59
CA GLU A 216 -10.86 8.01 -20.26
C GLU A 216 -11.03 8.73 -21.62
N PRO A 217 -11.02 8.00 -22.77
CA PRO A 217 -11.36 8.62 -24.04
C PRO A 217 -12.76 9.19 -23.93
N VAL A 218 -12.93 10.46 -24.33
CA VAL A 218 -14.24 11.09 -24.52
C VAL A 218 -14.95 10.25 -25.59
N ILE A 219 -15.80 9.32 -25.16
CA ILE A 219 -16.74 8.69 -26.08
C ILE A 219 -17.75 9.76 -26.43
N ALA A 220 -17.52 10.41 -27.58
CA ALA A 220 -18.51 11.30 -28.17
C ALA A 220 -19.79 10.46 -28.40
N THR A 221 -20.85 10.82 -27.68
CA THR A 221 -22.22 10.34 -27.88
C THR A 221 -22.79 10.84 -29.19
#